data_2583db29ddd50577289e6cb25533f9fe
#
_entry.id   2583db29ddd50577289e6cb25533f9fe
#
_cell.length_a   1.000
_cell.length_b   1.000
_cell.length_c   1.000
_cell.angle_alpha   90.00
_cell.angle_beta   90.00
_cell.angle_gamma   90.00
#
_symmetry.space_group_name_H-M   'P 1'
#
loop_
_entity.id
_entity.type
_entity.pdbx_description
1 polymer ?
#
loop_
_entity_poly.entity_id
_entity_poly.type
_entity_poly.pdbx_seq_one_letter_code
_entity_poly.pdbx_strand_id
1 'polypeptide(L)' 'MGVPTISDQSRPLVTDRQSLVIDALLRGATHRAAAELVGVQRSTVTGWVNHHVGFEAELNARRQARLAAIRDQV' A
#
# COMPACT_ATOMS: atom_id res chain seq x y z
N MET A 1 22.79 -20.94 5.86
CA MET A 1 22.81 -19.57 6.27
C MET A 1 22.17 -18.58 5.37
N GLY A 2 21.61 -18.92 4.27
CA GLY A 2 20.93 -17.97 3.40
C GLY A 2 19.55 -17.58 3.86
N VAL A 3 19.08 -18.18 4.91
CA VAL A 3 17.70 -17.98 5.34
C VAL A 3 17.40 -16.51 5.69
N PRO A 4 18.26 -15.82 6.44
CA PRO A 4 17.96 -14.42 6.75
C PRO A 4 17.79 -13.56 5.51
N THR A 5 18.60 -13.82 4.50
CA THR A 5 18.53 -13.08 3.26
C THR A 5 17.17 -13.29 2.58
N ILE A 6 16.71 -14.52 2.59
CA ILE A 6 15.42 -14.85 1.99
C ILE A 6 14.30 -14.12 2.73
N SER A 7 14.37 -14.11 4.06
CA SER A 7 13.37 -13.43 4.87
C SER A 7 13.34 -11.94 4.55
N ASP A 8 14.51 -11.33 4.39
CA ASP A 8 14.58 -9.91 4.09
C ASP A 8 13.96 -9.60 2.73
N GLN A 9 14.16 -10.48 1.77
CA GLN A 9 13.63 -10.29 0.43
C GLN A 9 12.12 -10.40 0.40
N SER A 10 11.56 -11.19 1.30
CA SER A 10 10.11 -11.36 1.36
C SER A 10 9.45 -10.32 2.24
N ARG A 11 10.22 -9.48 2.91
CA ARG A 11 9.68 -8.45 3.76
C ARG A 11 8.95 -7.41 2.93
N PRO A 12 7.70 -7.07 3.29
CA PRO A 12 6.98 -6.05 2.53
C PRO A 12 7.59 -4.67 2.72
N LEU A 13 7.40 -3.81 1.72
CA LEU A 13 7.88 -2.43 1.77
C LEU A 13 7.07 -1.59 2.75
N VAL A 14 5.92 -2.06 3.16
CA VAL A 14 5.00 -1.33 4.02
C VAL A 14 4.56 -2.23 5.17
N THR A 15 4.09 -1.58 6.24
CA THR A 15 3.52 -2.30 7.37
C THR A 15 2.15 -2.86 7.01
N ASP A 16 1.63 -3.76 7.86
CA ASP A 16 0.29 -4.30 7.66
C ASP A 16 -0.75 -3.20 7.66
N ARG A 17 -0.61 -2.23 8.55
CA ARG A 17 -1.53 -1.10 8.64
C ARG A 17 -1.50 -0.27 7.35
N GLN A 18 -0.32 0.00 6.84
CA GLN A 18 -0.17 0.71 5.58
C GLN A 18 -0.75 -0.09 4.42
N SER A 19 -0.59 -1.39 4.45
CA SER A 19 -1.13 -2.26 3.40
C SER A 19 -2.66 -2.17 3.36
N LEU A 20 -3.31 -2.15 4.52
CA LEU A 20 -4.76 -2.00 4.59
C LEU A 20 -5.21 -0.65 4.05
N VAL A 21 -4.44 0.40 4.34
CA VAL A 21 -4.74 1.73 3.82
C VAL A 21 -4.63 1.75 2.30
N ILE A 22 -3.59 1.12 1.76
CA ILE A 22 -3.42 1.05 0.31
C ILE A 22 -4.63 0.36 -0.34
N ASP A 23 -5.06 -0.77 0.22
CA ASP A 23 -6.23 -1.48 -0.30
C ASP A 23 -7.47 -0.59 -0.29
N ALA A 24 -7.68 0.15 0.80
CA ALA A 24 -8.82 1.05 0.91
C ALA A 24 -8.76 2.14 -0.15
N LEU A 25 -7.59 2.75 -0.34
CA LEU A 25 -7.41 3.80 -1.34
C LEU A 25 -7.68 3.28 -2.74
N LEU A 26 -7.24 2.06 -3.03
CA LEU A 26 -7.48 1.47 -4.35
C LEU A 26 -8.96 1.21 -4.61
N ARG A 27 -9.74 1.03 -3.54
CA ARG A 27 -11.19 0.86 -3.67
C ARG A 27 -11.95 2.18 -3.71
N GLY A 28 -11.24 3.30 -3.65
CA GLY A 28 -11.84 4.61 -3.77
C GLY A 28 -12.08 5.31 -2.44
N ALA A 29 -11.55 4.80 -1.33
CA ALA A 29 -11.71 5.45 -0.04
C ALA A 29 -10.95 6.77 -0.01
N THR A 30 -11.49 7.72 0.76
CA THR A 30 -10.77 8.97 1.02
C THR A 30 -9.64 8.70 2.00
N HIS A 31 -8.69 9.64 2.10
CA HIS A 31 -7.63 9.54 3.09
C HIS A 31 -8.20 9.44 4.50
N ARG A 32 -9.26 10.19 4.77
CA ARG A 32 -9.90 10.18 6.07
C ARG A 32 -10.50 8.81 6.39
N ALA A 33 -11.24 8.24 5.44
CA ALA A 33 -11.86 6.94 5.63
C ALA A 33 -10.81 5.85 5.83
N ALA A 34 -9.76 5.89 5.03
CA ALA A 34 -8.67 4.92 5.14
C ALA A 34 -7.97 5.05 6.50
N ALA A 35 -7.77 6.29 6.97
CA ALA A 35 -7.15 6.54 8.26
C ALA A 35 -7.99 5.97 9.40
N GLU A 36 -9.30 6.15 9.33
CA GLU A 36 -10.20 5.64 10.36
C GLU A 36 -10.18 4.12 10.42
N LEU A 37 -10.03 3.48 9.27
CA LEU A 37 -9.99 2.03 9.19
C LEU A 37 -8.87 1.43 10.04
N VAL A 38 -7.74 2.09 10.11
CA VAL A 38 -6.56 1.57 10.82
C VAL A 38 -6.23 2.37 12.08
N GLY A 39 -7.07 3.34 12.43
CA GLY A 39 -6.90 4.08 13.68
C GLY A 39 -5.77 5.08 13.68
N VAL A 40 -5.51 5.73 12.55
CA VAL A 40 -4.52 6.80 12.47
C VAL A 40 -5.20 8.08 12.01
N GLN A 41 -4.46 9.20 12.07
CA GLN A 41 -4.99 10.48 11.63
C GLN A 41 -4.91 10.58 10.10
N ARG A 42 -5.83 11.35 9.53
CA ARG A 42 -5.83 11.61 8.10
C ARG A 42 -4.49 12.15 7.62
N SER A 43 -3.88 13.04 8.39
CA SER A 43 -2.60 13.62 8.02
C SER A 43 -1.50 12.57 7.93
N THR A 44 -1.59 11.50 8.72
CA THR A 44 -0.65 10.40 8.64
C THR A 44 -0.76 9.70 7.29
N VAL A 45 -1.98 9.42 6.86
CA VAL A 45 -2.20 8.80 5.55
C VAL A 45 -1.71 9.71 4.43
N THR A 46 -2.04 10.99 4.51
CA THR A 46 -1.59 11.97 3.52
C THR A 46 -0.06 12.00 3.45
N GLY A 47 0.60 11.96 4.62
CA GLY A 47 2.06 11.92 4.67
C GLY A 47 2.61 10.67 4.00
N TRP A 48 1.99 9.52 4.22
CA TRP A 48 2.42 8.29 3.57
C TRP A 48 2.31 8.40 2.05
N VAL A 49 1.21 8.95 1.57
CA VAL A 49 0.99 9.08 0.12
C VAL A 49 2.01 10.03 -0.49
N ASN A 50 2.36 11.11 0.18
CA ASN A 50 3.18 12.17 -0.40
C ASN A 50 4.66 12.06 -0.09
N HIS A 51 5.05 11.40 1.01
CA HIS A 51 6.43 11.47 1.49
C HIS A 51 7.05 10.13 1.87
N HIS A 52 6.31 9.04 1.81
CA HIS A 52 6.82 7.72 2.19
C HIS A 52 7.09 6.91 0.93
N VAL A 53 8.36 6.77 0.59
CA VAL A 53 8.77 6.13 -0.67
C VAL A 53 8.25 4.71 -0.78
N GLY A 54 8.36 3.92 0.28
CA GLY A 54 7.88 2.54 0.27
C GLY A 54 6.38 2.44 0.07
N PHE A 55 5.63 3.33 0.72
CA PHE A 55 4.18 3.36 0.59
C PHE A 55 3.78 3.73 -0.85
N GLU A 56 4.40 4.77 -1.39
CA GLU A 56 4.12 5.20 -2.76
C GLU A 56 4.44 4.10 -3.76
N ALA A 57 5.56 3.43 -3.59
CA ALA A 57 5.97 2.36 -4.49
C ALA A 57 4.96 1.21 -4.47
N GLU A 58 4.53 0.83 -3.28
CA GLU A 58 3.59 -0.28 -3.15
C GLU A 58 2.22 0.10 -3.69
N LEU A 59 1.77 1.33 -3.43
CA LEU A 59 0.50 1.81 -3.96
C LEU A 59 0.51 1.78 -5.48
N ASN A 60 1.58 2.28 -6.08
CA ASN A 60 1.71 2.30 -7.53
C ASN A 60 1.80 0.90 -8.12
N ALA A 61 2.53 0.00 -7.46
CA ALA A 61 2.66 -1.36 -7.93
C ALA A 61 1.30 -2.08 -7.96
N ARG A 62 0.50 -1.91 -6.90
CA ARG A 62 -0.82 -2.52 -6.84
C ARG A 62 -1.78 -1.91 -7.84
N ARG A 63 -1.66 -0.59 -8.05
CA ARG A 63 -2.48 0.09 -9.03
C ARG A 63 -2.20 -0.43 -10.44
N GLN A 64 -0.93 -0.60 -10.76
CA GLN A 64 -0.53 -1.14 -12.06
C GLN A 64 -1.01 -2.58 -12.24
N ALA A 65 -0.87 -3.39 -11.22
CA ALA A 65 -1.33 -4.78 -11.28
C ALA A 65 -2.83 -4.85 -11.52
N ARG A 66 -3.60 -3.97 -10.87
CA ARG A 66 -5.04 -3.93 -11.03
C ARG A 66 -5.44 -3.53 -12.44
N LEU A 67 -4.76 -2.53 -13.01
CA LEU A 67 -5.02 -2.10 -14.38
C LEU A 67 -4.67 -3.18 -15.38
N ALA A 68 -3.57 -3.88 -15.17
CA ALA A 68 -3.17 -4.99 -16.04
C ALA A 68 -4.20 -6.10 -16.01
N ALA A 69 -4.72 -6.44 -14.83
CA ALA A 69 -5.73 -7.48 -14.69
C ALA A 69 -7.02 -7.11 -15.44
N ILE A 70 -7.42 -5.84 -15.35
CA ILE A 70 -8.61 -5.35 -16.06
C ILE A 70 -8.40 -5.46 -17.56
N ARG A 71 -7.23 -5.07 -18.03
CA ARG A 71 -6.90 -5.11 -19.44
C ARG A 71 -6.96 -6.53 -19.99
N ASP A 72 -6.46 -7.48 -19.22
CA ASP A 72 -6.42 -8.88 -19.65
C ASP A 72 -7.81 -9.49 -19.78
N GLN A 73 -8.79 -8.93 -19.08
CA GLN A 73 -10.16 -9.43 -19.15
C GLN A 73 -10.92 -8.91 -20.35
N VAL A 74 -10.40 -7.93 -21.02
CA VAL A 74 -11.02 -7.36 -22.20
C VAL A 74 -10.50 -8.06 -23.44
#